data_50d1176a5d6ef7e2f1818b698fd6b72d
#
_entry.id   50d1176a5d6ef7e2f1818b698fd6b72d
#
_cell.length_a   1.000
_cell.length_b   1.000
_cell.length_c   1.000
_cell.angle_alpha   90.00
_cell.angle_beta   90.00
_cell.angle_gamma   90.00
#
_symmetry.space_group_name_H-M   'P 1'
#
loop_
_entity.id
_entity.type
_entity.pdbx_description
1 polymer ?
#
loop_
_entity_poly.entity_id
_entity_poly.type
_entity_poly.pdbx_seq_one_letter_code
_entity_poly.pdbx_strand_id
1 'polypeptide(L)'
;VKNNLTLSQAIEGCLLYKTAAGQSPHTISDYRNSYKKLLLYVDGKVHFASISRDQLLSFFAWLQDEYISEPDGIAPRGKIRLSPKSVANIHTALSALWTWGVNEGYVDANIVRSIEPPRYERPAIEPLTREEIRALVAACDHTRTWKSRATVSKRPTADRDKAIVLLLVDTGIRRSELCDAKISDLNLQASTLHVAGKGRGRDKKERIVHFGKRTTKALWRYLTPRLSECDPDDPLFLAGSADDPRPIEPGHLRRLLKRLGERAGVHNVYPHRFRHTFAITYLRNGGDPFTLRILLGHSDLEMVERYLAIVRADCSDAHRRASPVDNWRL
;
A
#
# COMPACT_ATOMS: atom_id res chain seq x y z
N VAL A 1 -40.22 1.41 17.91
CA VAL A 1 -39.94 2.72 17.29
C VAL A 1 -38.58 2.76 16.59
N LYS A 2 -37.67 1.79 16.82
CA LYS A 2 -36.34 1.78 16.21
C LYS A 2 -36.27 1.19 14.78
N ASN A 3 -37.34 0.60 14.26
CA ASN A 3 -37.31 -0.19 13.02
C ASN A 3 -37.59 0.59 11.70
N ASN A 4 -37.54 1.90 11.71
CA ASN A 4 -38.00 2.69 10.55
C ASN A 4 -36.86 3.43 9.80
N LEU A 5 -35.61 2.97 9.94
CA LEU A 5 -34.49 3.56 9.19
C LEU A 5 -34.50 3.13 7.74
N THR A 6 -34.34 4.09 6.84
CA THR A 6 -34.05 3.77 5.43
C THR A 6 -32.62 3.30 5.26
N LEU A 7 -32.31 2.60 4.17
CA LEU A 7 -30.96 2.16 3.85
C LEU A 7 -29.96 3.35 3.81
N SER A 8 -30.36 4.48 3.23
CA SER A 8 -29.50 5.68 3.21
C SER A 8 -29.19 6.20 4.60
N GLN A 9 -30.20 6.27 5.49
CA GLN A 9 -30.01 6.70 6.89
C GLN A 9 -29.13 5.71 7.67
N ALA A 10 -29.31 4.40 7.45
CA ALA A 10 -28.47 3.38 8.08
C ALA A 10 -27.00 3.51 7.66
N ILE A 11 -26.75 3.77 6.37
CA ILE A 11 -25.39 4.01 5.84
C ILE A 11 -24.77 5.25 6.48
N GLU A 12 -25.48 6.37 6.54
CA GLU A 12 -25.00 7.61 7.15
C GLU A 12 -24.72 7.41 8.65
N GLY A 13 -25.63 6.78 9.39
CA GLY A 13 -25.45 6.46 10.81
C GLY A 13 -24.23 5.58 11.05
N CYS A 14 -24.04 4.53 10.26
CA CYS A 14 -22.87 3.66 10.35
C CYS A 14 -21.56 4.41 10.05
N LEU A 15 -21.53 5.25 9.02
CA LEU A 15 -20.34 6.04 8.69
C LEU A 15 -20.02 7.06 9.79
N LEU A 16 -21.03 7.70 10.37
CA LEU A 16 -20.87 8.62 11.49
C LEU A 16 -20.32 7.89 12.73
N TYR A 17 -20.90 6.73 13.09
CA TYR A 17 -20.43 5.88 14.17
C TYR A 17 -18.96 5.49 14.00
N LYS A 18 -18.56 5.03 12.79
CA LYS A 18 -17.18 4.66 12.49
C LYS A 18 -16.22 5.85 12.54
N THR A 19 -16.69 7.03 12.16
CA THR A 19 -15.91 8.28 12.25
C THR A 19 -15.69 8.65 13.71
N ALA A 20 -16.74 8.59 14.54
CA ALA A 20 -16.67 8.84 15.98
C ALA A 20 -15.77 7.81 16.69
N ALA A 21 -15.80 6.54 16.25
CA ALA A 21 -14.89 5.48 16.71
C ALA A 21 -13.43 5.65 16.25
N GLY A 22 -13.07 6.74 15.59
CA GLY A 22 -11.69 7.04 15.23
C GLY A 22 -11.15 6.30 14.00
N GLN A 23 -12.00 5.70 13.15
CA GLN A 23 -11.56 5.07 11.91
C GLN A 23 -10.87 6.07 10.98
N SER A 24 -9.87 5.61 10.21
CA SER A 24 -9.12 6.49 9.32
C SER A 24 -10.00 7.06 8.20
N PRO A 25 -9.75 8.30 7.71
CA PRO A 25 -10.50 8.87 6.58
C PRO A 25 -10.49 7.96 5.34
N HIS A 26 -9.39 7.25 5.11
CA HIS A 26 -9.29 6.29 4.00
C HIS A 26 -10.24 5.10 4.20
N THR A 27 -10.28 4.54 5.39
CA THR A 27 -11.22 3.44 5.73
C THR A 27 -12.67 3.89 5.56
N ILE A 28 -13.02 5.10 6.02
CA ILE A 28 -14.36 5.67 5.84
C ILE A 28 -14.69 5.84 4.34
N SER A 29 -13.72 6.30 3.55
CA SER A 29 -13.89 6.42 2.08
C SER A 29 -14.12 5.06 1.42
N ASP A 30 -13.40 4.01 1.83
CA ASP A 30 -13.58 2.66 1.31
C ASP A 30 -14.96 2.08 1.66
N TYR A 31 -15.45 2.29 2.89
CA TYR A 31 -16.82 1.94 3.27
C TYR A 31 -17.84 2.71 2.42
N ARG A 32 -17.69 4.03 2.30
CA ARG A 32 -18.58 4.86 1.49
C ARG A 32 -18.65 4.39 0.05
N ASN A 33 -17.51 4.06 -0.55
CA ASN A 33 -17.44 3.56 -1.92
C ASN A 33 -18.10 2.19 -2.09
N SER A 34 -18.03 1.34 -1.06
CA SER A 34 -18.72 0.05 -1.05
C SER A 34 -20.24 0.21 -0.92
N TYR A 35 -20.68 1.08 -0.01
CA TYR A 35 -22.11 1.35 0.22
C TYR A 35 -22.78 2.08 -0.97
N LYS A 36 -22.05 2.95 -1.67
CA LYS A 36 -22.54 3.56 -2.92
C LYS A 36 -22.94 2.51 -3.95
N LYS A 37 -22.20 1.38 -4.05
CA LYS A 37 -22.55 0.30 -4.97
C LYS A 37 -23.85 -0.40 -4.58
N LEU A 38 -24.10 -0.56 -3.28
CA LEU A 38 -25.37 -1.09 -2.81
C LEU A 38 -26.53 -0.12 -3.16
N LEU A 39 -26.35 1.18 -2.98
CA LEU A 39 -27.33 2.20 -3.34
C LEU A 39 -27.60 2.34 -4.85
N LEU A 40 -26.70 1.85 -5.70
CA LEU A 40 -26.95 1.74 -7.16
C LEU A 40 -27.86 0.58 -7.50
N TYR A 41 -27.96 -0.43 -6.64
CA TYR A 41 -28.75 -1.64 -6.86
C TYR A 41 -30.06 -1.63 -6.08
N VAL A 42 -30.04 -1.14 -4.85
CA VAL A 42 -31.20 -1.04 -3.95
C VAL A 42 -31.55 0.43 -3.75
N ASP A 43 -32.84 0.78 -3.90
CA ASP A 43 -33.28 2.15 -3.59
C ASP A 43 -32.95 2.50 -2.14
N GLY A 44 -32.27 3.61 -1.93
CA GLY A 44 -31.90 4.08 -0.60
C GLY A 44 -33.06 4.42 0.32
N LYS A 45 -34.28 4.52 -0.20
CA LYS A 45 -35.52 4.76 0.56
C LYS A 45 -36.12 3.49 1.13
N VAL A 46 -35.66 2.31 0.69
CA VAL A 46 -36.11 1.01 1.26
C VAL A 46 -35.74 0.94 2.73
N HIS A 47 -36.61 0.37 3.53
CA HIS A 47 -36.33 0.13 4.95
C HIS A 47 -35.15 -0.83 5.11
N PHE A 48 -34.15 -0.45 5.91
CA PHE A 48 -32.95 -1.26 6.12
C PHE A 48 -33.26 -2.68 6.63
N ALA A 49 -34.23 -2.80 7.54
CA ALA A 49 -34.67 -4.08 8.08
C ALA A 49 -35.45 -4.96 7.09
N SER A 50 -35.97 -4.40 6.00
CA SER A 50 -36.72 -5.17 4.99
C SER A 50 -35.84 -5.78 3.89
N ILE A 51 -34.54 -5.44 3.88
CA ILE A 51 -33.60 -6.01 2.90
C ILE A 51 -33.41 -7.48 3.19
N SER A 52 -33.76 -8.34 2.24
CA SER A 52 -33.69 -9.78 2.38
C SER A 52 -32.29 -10.32 2.01
N ARG A 53 -32.02 -11.55 2.48
CA ARG A 53 -30.82 -12.30 2.06
C ARG A 53 -30.76 -12.50 0.55
N ASP A 54 -31.91 -12.77 -0.08
CA ASP A 54 -31.98 -13.05 -1.52
C ASP A 54 -31.70 -11.79 -2.37
N GLN A 55 -32.15 -10.61 -1.89
CA GLN A 55 -31.76 -9.34 -2.52
C GLN A 55 -30.26 -9.09 -2.45
N LEU A 56 -29.60 -9.46 -1.33
CA LEU A 56 -28.15 -9.34 -1.22
C LEU A 56 -27.42 -10.37 -2.09
N LEU A 57 -27.93 -11.60 -2.22
CA LEU A 57 -27.39 -12.59 -3.15
C LEU A 57 -27.44 -12.08 -4.59
N SER A 58 -28.60 -11.55 -5.00
CA SER A 58 -28.78 -10.96 -6.34
C SER A 58 -27.84 -9.75 -6.53
N PHE A 59 -27.65 -8.91 -5.51
CA PHE A 59 -26.69 -7.81 -5.56
C PHE A 59 -25.24 -8.31 -5.76
N PHE A 60 -24.80 -9.35 -5.06
CA PHE A 60 -23.46 -9.89 -5.24
C PHE A 60 -23.27 -10.56 -6.61
N ALA A 61 -24.30 -11.22 -7.15
CA ALA A 61 -24.31 -11.74 -8.51
C ALA A 61 -24.17 -10.59 -9.52
N TRP A 62 -24.98 -9.55 -9.39
CA TRP A 62 -24.90 -8.34 -10.21
C TRP A 62 -23.53 -7.68 -10.18
N LEU A 63 -22.86 -7.59 -9.00
CA LEU A 63 -21.51 -7.04 -8.89
C LEU A 63 -20.46 -7.83 -9.69
N GLN A 64 -20.66 -9.14 -9.84
CA GLN A 64 -19.72 -10.01 -10.54
C GLN A 64 -19.96 -10.02 -12.05
N ASP A 65 -21.23 -10.04 -12.45
CA ASP A 65 -21.62 -10.32 -13.83
C ASP A 65 -21.97 -9.06 -14.65
N GLU A 66 -22.56 -8.06 -14.02
CA GLU A 66 -23.12 -6.92 -14.74
C GLU A 66 -22.45 -5.60 -14.39
N TYR A 67 -22.07 -5.40 -13.12
CA TYR A 67 -21.52 -4.13 -12.67
C TYR A 67 -20.18 -3.82 -13.34
N ILE A 68 -20.13 -2.66 -13.98
CA ILE A 68 -18.93 -2.14 -14.61
C ILE A 68 -18.48 -0.89 -13.85
N SER A 69 -17.30 -0.94 -13.27
CA SER A 69 -16.73 0.22 -12.62
C SER A 69 -16.29 1.26 -13.66
N GLU A 70 -16.86 2.46 -13.58
CA GLU A 70 -16.29 3.62 -14.25
C GLU A 70 -15.15 4.15 -13.38
N PRO A 71 -13.92 4.21 -13.88
CA PRO A 71 -12.82 4.78 -13.11
C PRO A 71 -13.04 6.30 -12.98
N ASP A 72 -13.16 6.79 -11.76
CA ASP A 72 -13.07 8.22 -11.47
C ASP A 72 -11.71 8.73 -11.94
N GLY A 73 -11.65 9.52 -13.02
CA GLY A 73 -10.46 10.30 -13.40
C GLY A 73 -9.86 10.01 -14.78
N ILE A 74 -9.17 10.96 -15.25
CA ILE A 74 -8.50 11.45 -16.46
C ILE A 74 -7.81 10.39 -17.40
N ALA A 75 -7.98 9.11 -17.23
CA ALA A 75 -7.48 8.12 -18.18
C ALA A 75 -8.61 7.25 -18.72
N PRO A 76 -8.73 7.08 -20.05
CA PRO A 76 -9.66 6.11 -20.64
C PRO A 76 -9.15 4.68 -20.35
N ARG A 77 -9.39 4.23 -19.13
CA ARG A 77 -9.32 2.80 -18.83
C ARG A 77 -10.70 2.27 -19.13
N GLY A 78 -10.77 1.38 -20.11
CA GLY A 78 -12.03 0.77 -20.49
C GLY A 78 -12.78 0.22 -19.29
N LYS A 79 -14.10 0.13 -19.44
CA LYS A 79 -15.02 -0.48 -18.48
C LYS A 79 -14.42 -1.76 -17.89
N ILE A 80 -14.18 -1.79 -16.58
CA ILE A 80 -13.50 -2.92 -15.91
C ILE A 80 -14.47 -3.58 -14.93
N ARG A 81 -14.67 -4.89 -15.06
CA ARG A 81 -15.38 -5.70 -14.07
C ARG A 81 -14.62 -5.71 -12.74
N LEU A 82 -15.34 -5.83 -11.64
CA LEU A 82 -14.72 -5.97 -10.33
C LEU A 82 -13.97 -7.30 -10.22
N SER A 83 -12.79 -7.27 -9.62
CA SER A 83 -12.10 -8.51 -9.27
C SER A 83 -12.83 -9.22 -8.12
N PRO A 84 -12.73 -10.57 -8.01
CA PRO A 84 -13.30 -11.32 -6.88
C PRO A 84 -12.85 -10.76 -5.52
N LYS A 85 -11.60 -10.29 -5.42
CA LYS A 85 -11.08 -9.61 -4.22
C LYS A 85 -11.84 -8.31 -3.92
N SER A 86 -12.19 -7.53 -4.95
CA SER A 86 -12.95 -6.29 -4.75
C SER A 86 -14.36 -6.58 -4.25
N VAL A 87 -15.00 -7.63 -4.78
CA VAL A 87 -16.32 -8.07 -4.30
C VAL A 87 -16.24 -8.58 -2.86
N ALA A 88 -15.21 -9.35 -2.50
CA ALA A 88 -14.98 -9.78 -1.12
C ALA A 88 -14.76 -8.59 -0.15
N ASN A 89 -14.09 -7.52 -0.60
CA ASN A 89 -13.95 -6.31 0.20
C ASN A 89 -15.31 -5.60 0.40
N ILE A 90 -16.17 -5.57 -0.63
CA ILE A 90 -17.54 -5.03 -0.51
C ILE A 90 -18.36 -5.87 0.46
N HIS A 91 -18.27 -7.20 0.38
CA HIS A 91 -18.91 -8.11 1.34
C HIS A 91 -18.49 -7.78 2.78
N THR A 92 -17.20 -7.60 3.04
CA THR A 92 -16.69 -7.21 4.37
C THR A 92 -17.26 -5.86 4.82
N ALA A 93 -17.36 -4.88 3.92
CA ALA A 93 -17.92 -3.57 4.22
C ALA A 93 -19.42 -3.67 4.56
N LEU A 94 -20.20 -4.44 3.79
CA LEU A 94 -21.62 -4.66 4.07
C LEU A 94 -21.82 -5.44 5.37
N SER A 95 -21.03 -6.48 5.63
CA SER A 95 -21.07 -7.18 6.91
C SER A 95 -20.83 -6.24 8.10
N ALA A 96 -19.96 -5.23 7.93
CA ALA A 96 -19.74 -4.22 8.97
C ALA A 96 -20.96 -3.28 9.17
N LEU A 97 -21.71 -2.96 8.09
CA LEU A 97 -22.97 -2.19 8.17
C LEU A 97 -24.03 -2.98 8.93
N TRP A 98 -24.24 -4.25 8.57
CA TRP A 98 -25.22 -5.10 9.26
C TRP A 98 -24.83 -5.39 10.72
N THR A 99 -23.54 -5.59 11.02
CA THR A 99 -23.08 -5.73 12.41
C THR A 99 -23.40 -4.49 13.24
N TRP A 100 -23.17 -3.29 12.68
CA TRP A 100 -23.58 -2.03 13.31
C TRP A 100 -25.11 -1.99 13.51
N GLY A 101 -25.90 -2.36 12.50
CA GLY A 101 -27.36 -2.40 12.59
C GLY A 101 -27.88 -3.34 13.65
N VAL A 102 -27.24 -4.51 13.85
CA VAL A 102 -27.56 -5.46 14.96
C VAL A 102 -27.23 -4.84 16.30
N ASN A 103 -26.05 -4.24 16.45
CA ASN A 103 -25.62 -3.64 17.73
C ASN A 103 -26.51 -2.46 18.14
N GLU A 104 -27.04 -1.69 17.20
CA GLU A 104 -27.97 -0.59 17.45
C GLU A 104 -29.44 -1.05 17.54
N GLY A 105 -29.74 -2.34 17.29
CA GLY A 105 -31.08 -2.91 17.35
C GLY A 105 -31.98 -2.50 16.18
N TYR A 106 -31.42 -2.17 15.01
CA TYR A 106 -32.17 -1.86 13.79
C TYR A 106 -32.52 -3.11 12.97
N VAL A 107 -31.73 -4.17 13.10
CA VAL A 107 -31.96 -5.48 12.50
C VAL A 107 -31.61 -6.58 13.48
N ASP A 108 -32.28 -7.73 13.36
CA ASP A 108 -32.14 -8.84 14.33
C ASP A 108 -30.86 -9.65 14.09
N ALA A 109 -30.39 -9.74 12.86
CA ALA A 109 -29.24 -10.56 12.49
C ALA A 109 -28.41 -9.95 11.33
N ASN A 110 -27.13 -10.30 11.31
CA ASN A 110 -26.26 -9.96 10.18
C ASN A 110 -26.44 -10.98 9.06
N ILE A 111 -27.40 -10.73 8.17
CA ILE A 111 -27.71 -11.61 7.03
C ILE A 111 -26.57 -11.72 6.01
N VAL A 112 -25.64 -10.73 5.96
CA VAL A 112 -24.48 -10.77 5.05
C VAL A 112 -23.54 -11.93 5.39
N ARG A 113 -23.41 -12.27 6.70
CA ARG A 113 -22.55 -13.38 7.15
C ARG A 113 -23.03 -14.76 6.67
N SER A 114 -24.33 -14.90 6.32
CA SER A 114 -24.86 -16.13 5.75
C SER A 114 -24.56 -16.30 4.25
N ILE A 115 -23.92 -15.31 3.62
CA ILE A 115 -23.52 -15.31 2.21
C ILE A 115 -22.00 -15.48 2.18
N GLU A 116 -21.52 -16.55 1.55
CA GLU A 116 -20.08 -16.74 1.38
C GLU A 116 -19.49 -15.66 0.43
N PRO A 117 -18.42 -14.98 0.82
CA PRO A 117 -17.72 -14.08 -0.09
C PRO A 117 -17.07 -14.88 -1.23
N PRO A 118 -16.90 -14.28 -2.42
CA PRO A 118 -16.24 -14.97 -3.53
C PRO A 118 -14.82 -15.37 -3.15
N ARG A 119 -14.47 -16.60 -3.48
CA ARG A 119 -13.09 -17.09 -3.32
C ARG A 119 -12.18 -16.38 -4.31
N TYR A 120 -11.00 -16.01 -3.87
CA TYR A 120 -9.98 -15.43 -4.72
C TYR A 120 -8.60 -15.93 -4.32
N GLU A 121 -7.80 -16.21 -5.33
CA GLU A 121 -6.39 -16.52 -5.10
C GLU A 121 -5.61 -15.23 -4.84
N ARG A 122 -4.79 -15.26 -3.81
CA ARG A 122 -3.86 -14.17 -3.56
C ARG A 122 -2.72 -14.29 -4.58
N PRO A 123 -2.43 -13.26 -5.38
CA PRO A 123 -1.35 -13.35 -6.36
C PRO A 123 -0.02 -13.67 -5.67
N ALA A 124 0.82 -14.43 -6.38
CA ALA A 124 2.16 -14.70 -5.93
C ALA A 124 2.94 -13.38 -5.70
N ILE A 125 3.74 -13.36 -4.66
CA ILE A 125 4.61 -12.20 -4.39
C ILE A 125 5.89 -12.38 -5.22
N GLU A 126 6.05 -11.51 -6.20
CA GLU A 126 7.23 -11.45 -7.06
C GLU A 126 8.11 -10.27 -6.63
N PRO A 127 9.25 -10.53 -5.94
CA PRO A 127 10.19 -9.47 -5.61
C PRO A 127 10.85 -8.90 -6.88
N LEU A 128 11.38 -7.68 -6.81
CA LEU A 128 12.27 -7.16 -7.84
C LEU A 128 13.60 -7.92 -7.79
N THR A 129 14.11 -8.27 -8.96
CA THR A 129 15.45 -8.85 -9.06
C THR A 129 16.54 -7.79 -8.90
N ARG A 130 17.78 -8.23 -8.68
CA ARG A 130 18.93 -7.33 -8.60
C ARG A 130 19.13 -6.54 -9.89
N GLU A 131 18.91 -7.19 -11.03
CA GLU A 131 19.01 -6.62 -12.36
C GLU A 131 17.91 -5.58 -12.60
N GLU A 132 16.67 -5.87 -12.21
CA GLU A 132 15.56 -4.91 -12.28
C GLU A 132 15.84 -3.67 -11.42
N ILE A 133 16.35 -3.84 -10.19
CA ILE A 133 16.73 -2.70 -9.33
C ILE A 133 17.85 -1.87 -9.98
N ARG A 134 18.86 -2.50 -10.55
CA ARG A 134 19.94 -1.79 -11.27
C ARG A 134 19.39 -1.00 -12.44
N ALA A 135 18.50 -1.60 -13.23
CA ALA A 135 17.86 -0.92 -14.37
C ALA A 135 17.00 0.27 -13.91
N LEU A 136 16.25 0.15 -12.81
CA LEU A 136 15.47 1.25 -12.23
C LEU A 136 16.38 2.40 -11.77
N VAL A 137 17.47 2.08 -11.08
CA VAL A 137 18.45 3.10 -10.63
C VAL A 137 19.09 3.81 -11.81
N ALA A 138 19.48 3.09 -12.85
CA ALA A 138 20.03 3.67 -14.08
C ALA A 138 19.01 4.55 -14.82
N ALA A 139 17.74 4.12 -14.87
CA ALA A 139 16.65 4.88 -15.48
C ALA A 139 16.32 6.21 -14.76
N CYS A 140 16.84 6.41 -13.54
CA CYS A 140 16.70 7.71 -12.86
C CYS A 140 17.54 8.81 -13.51
N ASP A 141 18.69 8.47 -14.12
CA ASP A 141 19.68 9.46 -14.58
C ASP A 141 19.24 10.23 -15.81
N HIS A 142 18.63 9.53 -16.78
CA HIS A 142 18.48 10.07 -18.13
C HIS A 142 17.02 10.12 -18.59
N THR A 143 16.73 11.08 -19.44
CA THR A 143 15.47 11.14 -20.17
C THR A 143 15.41 9.99 -21.18
N ARG A 144 14.18 9.52 -21.51
CA ARG A 144 13.98 8.58 -22.61
C ARG A 144 14.36 9.26 -23.93
N THR A 145 15.06 8.55 -24.81
CA THR A 145 15.23 8.98 -26.19
C THR A 145 13.84 9.10 -26.84
N TRP A 146 13.45 10.30 -27.25
CA TRP A 146 12.22 10.52 -28.01
C TRP A 146 12.60 10.48 -29.51
N LYS A 147 11.70 9.96 -30.35
CA LYS A 147 11.93 9.84 -31.81
C LYS A 147 12.38 11.16 -32.50
N SER A 148 12.12 12.31 -31.86
CA SER A 148 12.53 13.64 -32.39
C SER A 148 13.74 14.27 -31.69
N ARG A 149 14.31 13.68 -30.62
CA ARG A 149 15.47 14.19 -29.90
C ARG A 149 16.42 13.06 -29.57
N ALA A 150 17.52 13.04 -30.32
CA ALA A 150 18.65 12.11 -30.12
C ALA A 150 19.44 12.41 -28.83
N THR A 151 19.23 13.57 -28.20
CA THR A 151 19.98 14.01 -27.00
C THR A 151 19.40 13.43 -25.73
N VAL A 152 20.17 12.56 -25.09
CA VAL A 152 19.92 12.02 -23.74
C VAL A 152 20.41 13.07 -22.74
N SER A 153 19.53 13.76 -22.06
CA SER A 153 19.89 14.73 -21.03
C SER A 153 19.74 14.16 -19.61
N LYS A 154 20.60 14.61 -18.70
CA LYS A 154 20.46 14.29 -17.28
C LYS A 154 19.13 14.88 -16.76
N ARG A 155 18.38 14.09 -16.00
CA ARG A 155 17.09 14.55 -15.47
C ARG A 155 17.32 15.43 -14.23
N PRO A 156 16.62 16.57 -14.10
CA PRO A 156 16.71 17.41 -12.91
C PRO A 156 16.33 16.67 -11.63
N THR A 157 15.47 15.64 -11.74
CA THR A 157 14.98 14.84 -10.61
C THR A 157 15.79 13.56 -10.37
N ALA A 158 16.94 13.37 -11.05
CA ALA A 158 17.71 12.14 -11.01
C ALA A 158 18.12 11.73 -9.59
N ASP A 159 18.69 12.66 -8.84
CA ASP A 159 19.20 12.38 -7.48
C ASP A 159 18.07 12.11 -6.51
N ARG A 160 16.95 12.83 -6.61
CA ARG A 160 15.73 12.54 -5.83
C ARG A 160 15.18 11.13 -6.14
N ASP A 161 14.98 10.82 -7.40
CA ASP A 161 14.38 9.57 -7.82
C ASP A 161 15.25 8.37 -7.42
N LYS A 162 16.58 8.51 -7.50
CA LYS A 162 17.55 7.52 -6.99
C LYS A 162 17.45 7.35 -5.47
N ALA A 163 17.41 8.45 -4.73
CA ALA A 163 17.27 8.39 -3.27
C ALA A 163 15.98 7.66 -2.88
N ILE A 164 14.87 7.95 -3.54
CA ILE A 164 13.58 7.27 -3.32
C ILE A 164 13.70 5.76 -3.60
N VAL A 165 14.22 5.37 -4.76
CA VAL A 165 14.34 3.95 -5.14
C VAL A 165 15.21 3.19 -4.16
N LEU A 166 16.38 3.73 -3.82
CA LEU A 166 17.32 3.08 -2.91
C LEU A 166 16.75 2.99 -1.48
N LEU A 167 16.12 4.06 -0.99
CA LEU A 167 15.50 4.04 0.34
C LEU A 167 14.37 3.01 0.44
N LEU A 168 13.52 2.91 -0.59
CA LEU A 168 12.45 1.91 -0.64
C LEU A 168 12.99 0.47 -0.64
N VAL A 169 14.05 0.20 -1.39
CA VAL A 169 14.68 -1.14 -1.47
C VAL A 169 15.37 -1.50 -0.15
N ASP A 170 16.04 -0.54 0.47
CA ASP A 170 16.92 -0.76 1.59
C ASP A 170 16.18 -0.85 2.94
N THR A 171 14.99 -0.26 3.03
CA THR A 171 14.22 -0.16 4.28
C THR A 171 12.85 -0.82 4.24
N GLY A 172 12.29 -1.02 3.05
CA GLY A 172 10.94 -1.53 2.90
C GLY A 172 9.85 -0.66 3.52
N ILE A 173 10.08 0.63 3.74
CA ILE A 173 9.07 1.55 4.32
C ILE A 173 7.80 1.62 3.45
N ARG A 174 6.68 1.96 4.09
CA ARG A 174 5.40 2.11 3.39
C ARG A 174 5.38 3.38 2.55
N ARG A 175 4.56 3.38 1.50
CA ARG A 175 4.34 4.55 0.63
C ARG A 175 4.00 5.82 1.43
N SER A 176 3.09 5.73 2.39
CA SER A 176 2.72 6.86 3.24
C SER A 176 3.88 7.33 4.12
N GLU A 177 4.62 6.39 4.71
CA GLU A 177 5.77 6.69 5.56
C GLU A 177 6.86 7.46 4.79
N LEU A 178 7.11 7.11 3.52
CA LEU A 178 8.04 7.86 2.68
C LEU A 178 7.51 9.26 2.34
N CYS A 179 6.21 9.38 2.06
CA CYS A 179 5.61 10.67 1.69
C CYS A 179 5.49 11.64 2.88
N ASP A 180 5.30 11.10 4.08
CA ASP A 180 5.11 11.86 5.31
C ASP A 180 6.44 12.21 6.01
N ALA A 181 7.58 11.62 5.55
CA ALA A 181 8.89 11.83 6.15
C ALA A 181 9.36 13.28 6.02
N LYS A 182 9.92 13.82 7.12
CA LYS A 182 10.47 15.16 7.22
C LYS A 182 12.00 15.16 7.25
N ILE A 183 12.61 16.30 7.07
CA ILE A 183 14.07 16.48 7.20
C ILE A 183 14.54 16.09 8.61
N SER A 184 13.81 16.48 9.66
CA SER A 184 14.10 16.12 11.05
C SER A 184 14.05 14.62 11.36
N ASP A 185 13.34 13.85 10.56
CA ASP A 185 13.27 12.38 10.72
C ASP A 185 14.54 11.67 10.25
N LEU A 186 15.38 12.34 9.44
CA LEU A 186 16.56 11.77 8.81
C LEU A 186 17.84 12.05 9.60
N ASN A 187 18.58 11.00 9.93
CA ASN A 187 19.94 11.10 10.45
C ASN A 187 20.92 10.45 9.47
N LEU A 188 21.61 11.27 8.67
CA LEU A 188 22.58 10.79 7.68
C LEU A 188 23.85 10.21 8.33
N GLN A 189 24.26 10.70 9.51
CA GLN A 189 25.46 10.22 10.20
C GLN A 189 25.21 8.80 10.75
N ALA A 190 24.06 8.60 11.39
CA ALA A 190 23.66 7.29 11.90
C ALA A 190 23.09 6.38 10.79
N SER A 191 22.85 6.88 9.59
CA SER A 191 22.17 6.16 8.49
C SER A 191 20.82 5.61 8.92
N THR A 192 19.98 6.46 9.54
CA THR A 192 18.67 6.09 10.07
C THR A 192 17.59 7.05 9.59
N LEU A 193 16.37 6.55 9.50
CA LEU A 193 15.16 7.33 9.30
C LEU A 193 14.14 6.95 10.35
N HIS A 194 13.61 7.93 11.06
CA HIS A 194 12.47 7.77 11.94
C HIS A 194 11.19 7.73 11.11
N VAL A 195 10.36 6.72 11.29
CA VAL A 195 9.11 6.57 10.55
C VAL A 195 7.94 6.43 11.51
N ALA A 196 6.95 7.30 11.34
CA ALA A 196 5.69 7.23 12.06
C ALA A 196 4.76 6.22 11.38
N GLY A 197 4.34 5.18 12.12
CA GLY A 197 3.41 4.17 11.65
C GLY A 197 1.96 4.67 11.58
N LYS A 198 1.06 3.81 11.08
CA LYS A 198 -0.39 4.07 11.13
C LYS A 198 -0.87 4.13 12.58
N GLY A 199 -1.62 5.17 12.91
CA GLY A 199 -2.24 5.39 14.21
C GLY A 199 -2.60 6.85 14.39
N ARG A 200 -3.51 7.16 15.33
CA ARG A 200 -3.82 8.54 15.76
C ARG A 200 -3.27 8.77 17.16
N GLY A 201 -2.70 9.94 17.41
CA GLY A 201 -2.21 10.32 18.73
C GLY A 201 -1.10 9.38 19.26
N ARG A 202 -1.22 8.94 20.51
CA ARG A 202 -0.24 8.07 21.21
C ARG A 202 -0.11 6.66 20.66
N ASP A 203 -1.05 6.21 19.81
CA ASP A 203 -1.03 4.86 19.22
C ASP A 203 -0.22 4.78 17.91
N LYS A 204 0.44 5.84 17.49
CA LYS A 204 1.37 5.80 16.37
C LYS A 204 2.54 4.89 16.74
N LYS A 205 2.63 3.74 16.08
CA LYS A 205 3.78 2.84 16.19
C LYS A 205 4.96 3.45 15.43
N GLU A 206 5.76 4.21 16.14
CA GLU A 206 6.99 4.79 15.62
C GLU A 206 8.09 3.74 15.62
N ARG A 207 8.98 3.81 14.63
CA ARG A 207 10.16 2.97 14.56
C ARG A 207 11.29 3.66 13.82
N ILE A 208 12.50 3.24 14.11
CA ILE A 208 13.68 3.64 13.36
C ILE A 208 14.00 2.54 12.33
N VAL A 209 14.20 2.95 11.08
CA VAL A 209 14.71 2.09 10.02
C VAL A 209 16.14 2.47 9.68
N HIS A 210 16.96 1.46 9.37
CA HIS A 210 18.37 1.62 9.03
C HIS A 210 18.57 1.43 7.54
N PHE A 211 19.53 2.13 6.96
CA PHE A 211 19.89 2.00 5.55
C PHE A 211 21.42 2.02 5.36
N GLY A 212 21.87 1.49 4.22
CA GLY A 212 23.28 1.32 3.94
C GLY A 212 23.96 2.56 3.34
N LYS A 213 25.29 2.52 3.26
CA LYS A 213 26.14 3.61 2.77
C LYS A 213 25.77 4.14 1.37
N ARG A 214 25.24 3.28 0.49
CA ARG A 214 24.83 3.70 -0.87
C ARG A 214 23.57 4.55 -0.83
N THR A 215 22.62 4.20 0.02
CA THR A 215 21.39 4.97 0.26
C THR A 215 21.73 6.30 0.93
N THR A 216 22.60 6.29 1.95
CA THR A 216 23.13 7.49 2.60
C THR A 216 23.73 8.46 1.57
N LYS A 217 24.59 7.97 0.67
CA LYS A 217 25.21 8.78 -0.38
C LYS A 217 24.17 9.38 -1.35
N ALA A 218 23.13 8.60 -1.70
CA ALA A 218 22.07 9.08 -2.60
C ALA A 218 21.22 10.16 -1.93
N LEU A 219 20.83 9.96 -0.67
CA LEU A 219 20.11 10.95 0.13
C LEU A 219 20.93 12.23 0.31
N TRP A 220 22.20 12.12 0.65
CA TRP A 220 23.09 13.25 0.78
C TRP A 220 23.17 14.08 -0.51
N ARG A 221 23.36 13.42 -1.67
CA ARG A 221 23.40 14.12 -2.98
C ARG A 221 22.10 14.84 -3.30
N TYR A 222 20.98 14.22 -2.98
CA TYR A 222 19.68 14.83 -3.20
C TYR A 222 19.45 16.04 -2.29
N LEU A 223 19.89 15.96 -1.04
CA LEU A 223 19.65 17.01 -0.05
C LEU A 223 20.66 18.15 -0.09
N THR A 224 21.91 17.89 -0.49
CA THR A 224 22.98 18.91 -0.47
C THR A 224 22.59 20.27 -1.07
N PRO A 225 21.88 20.33 -2.23
CA PRO A 225 21.45 21.61 -2.77
C PRO A 225 20.39 22.35 -1.96
N ARG A 226 19.76 21.68 -0.98
CA ARG A 226 18.64 22.20 -0.20
C ARG A 226 18.97 22.44 1.28
N LEU A 227 19.98 21.75 1.82
CA LEU A 227 20.25 21.70 3.27
C LEU A 227 20.46 23.07 3.93
N SER A 228 20.93 24.07 3.18
CA SER A 228 21.11 25.44 3.68
C SER A 228 19.81 26.23 3.82
N GLU A 229 18.73 25.77 3.18
CA GLU A 229 17.46 26.50 3.06
C GLU A 229 16.26 25.74 3.65
N CYS A 230 16.47 24.51 4.15
CA CYS A 230 15.40 23.65 4.66
C CYS A 230 15.21 23.81 6.17
N ASP A 231 13.96 23.92 6.57
CA ASP A 231 13.55 23.77 7.97
C ASP A 231 13.46 22.28 8.38
N PRO A 232 13.64 21.95 9.67
CA PRO A 232 13.50 20.58 10.17
C PRO A 232 12.14 19.95 9.85
N ASP A 233 11.08 20.74 9.79
CA ASP A 233 9.71 20.29 9.50
C ASP A 233 9.39 20.17 8.01
N ASP A 234 10.31 20.56 7.13
CA ASP A 234 10.12 20.43 5.70
C ASP A 234 10.02 18.97 5.25
N PRO A 235 9.23 18.70 4.20
CA PRO A 235 9.14 17.37 3.61
C PRO A 235 10.49 16.88 3.10
N LEU A 236 10.85 15.63 3.44
CA LEU A 236 12.09 15.01 2.97
C LEU A 236 12.14 14.95 1.45
N PHE A 237 11.05 14.56 0.81
CA PHE A 237 10.95 14.45 -0.65
C PHE A 237 9.95 15.44 -1.24
N LEU A 238 10.42 16.17 -2.24
CA LEU A 238 9.60 17.15 -2.96
C LEU A 238 9.25 16.65 -4.37
N ALA A 239 8.05 17.01 -4.80
CA ALA A 239 7.56 16.95 -6.16
C ALA A 239 7.49 18.37 -6.74
N GLY A 240 7.18 18.50 -8.04
CA GLY A 240 7.07 19.82 -8.69
C GLY A 240 8.36 20.28 -9.34
N SER A 241 8.39 21.53 -9.73
CA SER A 241 9.57 22.24 -10.24
C SER A 241 10.37 22.90 -9.10
N ALA A 242 11.54 23.46 -9.42
CA ALA A 242 12.32 24.25 -8.47
C ALA A 242 11.54 25.48 -7.99
N ASP A 243 10.73 26.07 -8.87
CA ASP A 243 9.95 27.30 -8.60
C ASP A 243 8.65 27.03 -7.83
N ASP A 244 8.17 25.78 -7.79
CA ASP A 244 6.95 25.36 -7.09
C ASP A 244 7.14 23.99 -6.42
N PRO A 245 7.98 23.90 -5.39
CA PRO A 245 8.23 22.66 -4.67
C PRO A 245 7.02 22.30 -3.80
N ARG A 246 6.56 21.03 -3.91
CA ARG A 246 5.44 20.51 -3.12
C ARG A 246 5.82 19.18 -2.48
N PRO A 247 5.26 18.81 -1.32
CA PRO A 247 5.45 17.49 -0.74
C PRO A 247 5.11 16.39 -1.76
N ILE A 248 5.89 15.31 -1.78
CA ILE A 248 5.56 14.17 -2.64
C ILE A 248 4.33 13.44 -2.10
N GLU A 249 3.26 13.40 -2.86
CA GLU A 249 2.04 12.70 -2.50
C GLU A 249 2.08 11.21 -2.88
N PRO A 250 1.30 10.34 -2.19
CA PRO A 250 1.21 8.91 -2.51
C PRO A 250 0.84 8.61 -3.96
N GLY A 251 -0.03 9.42 -4.57
CA GLY A 251 -0.42 9.30 -5.98
C GLY A 251 0.73 9.67 -6.93
N HIS A 252 1.48 10.73 -6.59
CA HIS A 252 2.65 11.15 -7.35
C HIS A 252 3.76 10.08 -7.30
N LEU A 253 4.09 9.57 -6.12
CA LEU A 253 5.08 8.51 -5.95
C LEU A 253 4.74 7.27 -6.79
N ARG A 254 3.47 6.86 -6.80
CA ARG A 254 3.02 5.73 -7.63
C ARG A 254 3.24 6.00 -9.12
N ARG A 255 2.88 7.19 -9.62
CA ARG A 255 3.09 7.57 -11.02
C ARG A 255 4.58 7.65 -11.38
N LEU A 256 5.40 8.19 -10.46
CA LEU A 256 6.86 8.25 -10.62
C LEU A 256 7.45 6.85 -10.81
N LEU A 257 7.16 5.93 -9.91
CA LEU A 257 7.67 4.55 -9.96
C LEU A 257 7.20 3.81 -11.22
N LYS A 258 5.93 3.99 -11.62
CA LYS A 258 5.41 3.42 -12.86
C LYS A 258 6.19 3.92 -14.08
N ARG A 259 6.42 5.24 -14.19
CA ARG A 259 7.22 5.84 -15.29
C ARG A 259 8.67 5.40 -15.27
N LEU A 260 9.26 5.19 -14.08
CA LEU A 260 10.59 4.61 -13.94
C LEU A 260 10.62 3.19 -14.47
N GLY A 261 9.65 2.35 -14.13
CA GLY A 261 9.52 0.99 -14.65
C GLY A 261 9.40 0.97 -16.17
N GLU A 262 8.54 1.82 -16.74
CA GLU A 262 8.38 1.94 -18.20
C GLU A 262 9.69 2.33 -18.90
N ARG A 263 10.51 3.20 -18.28
CA ARG A 263 11.83 3.57 -18.82
C ARG A 263 12.87 2.48 -18.70
N ALA A 264 12.84 1.76 -17.59
CA ALA A 264 13.77 0.68 -17.27
C ALA A 264 13.43 -0.65 -17.97
N GLY A 265 12.26 -0.75 -18.62
CA GLY A 265 11.75 -2.02 -19.14
C GLY A 265 11.32 -2.99 -18.04
N VAL A 266 11.00 -2.49 -16.83
CA VAL A 266 10.59 -3.29 -15.68
C VAL A 266 9.09 -3.15 -15.47
N HIS A 267 8.37 -4.27 -15.47
CA HIS A 267 6.93 -4.30 -15.29
C HIS A 267 6.54 -4.25 -13.79
N ASN A 268 5.31 -3.82 -13.52
CA ASN A 268 4.70 -3.86 -12.18
C ASN A 268 5.50 -3.16 -11.08
N VAL A 269 6.08 -1.98 -11.37
CA VAL A 269 6.84 -1.20 -10.40
C VAL A 269 5.91 -0.31 -9.57
N TYR A 270 5.75 -0.65 -8.28
CA TYR A 270 4.92 0.07 -7.31
C TYR A 270 5.51 -0.04 -5.89
N PRO A 271 5.21 0.88 -4.97
CA PRO A 271 5.88 0.96 -3.67
C PRO A 271 5.86 -0.35 -2.86
N HIS A 272 4.74 -1.09 -2.91
CA HIS A 272 4.63 -2.31 -2.12
C HIS A 272 5.49 -3.46 -2.65
N ARG A 273 5.82 -3.47 -3.95
CA ARG A 273 6.76 -4.45 -4.53
C ARG A 273 8.19 -4.26 -3.99
N PHE A 274 8.62 -3.01 -3.76
CA PHE A 274 9.90 -2.72 -3.08
C PHE A 274 9.92 -3.27 -1.65
N ARG A 275 8.82 -3.12 -0.92
CA ARG A 275 8.70 -3.65 0.43
C ARG A 275 8.74 -5.18 0.45
N HIS A 276 8.09 -5.84 -0.50
CA HIS A 276 8.21 -7.29 -0.69
C HIS A 276 9.64 -7.70 -1.02
N THR A 277 10.31 -6.94 -1.88
CA THR A 277 11.71 -7.16 -2.26
C THR A 277 12.63 -7.06 -1.05
N PHE A 278 12.48 -6.00 -0.25
CA PHE A 278 13.23 -5.86 1.01
C PHE A 278 13.03 -7.06 1.91
N ALA A 279 11.78 -7.43 2.19
CA ALA A 279 11.45 -8.51 3.12
C ALA A 279 12.05 -9.86 2.68
N ILE A 280 11.85 -10.24 1.42
CA ILE A 280 12.33 -11.50 0.88
C ILE A 280 13.87 -11.51 0.81
N THR A 281 14.48 -10.41 0.37
CA THR A 281 15.95 -10.30 0.27
C THR A 281 16.60 -10.31 1.66
N TYR A 282 15.98 -9.63 2.64
CA TYR A 282 16.44 -9.64 4.04
C TYR A 282 16.47 -11.05 4.61
N LEU A 283 15.39 -11.83 4.44
CA LEU A 283 15.32 -13.22 4.90
C LEU A 283 16.29 -14.13 4.13
N ARG A 284 16.42 -13.99 2.82
CA ARG A 284 17.38 -14.75 1.99
C ARG A 284 18.83 -14.50 2.39
N ASN A 285 19.13 -13.31 2.89
CA ASN A 285 20.45 -12.95 3.42
C ASN A 285 20.65 -13.40 4.88
N GLY A 286 19.77 -14.20 5.46
CA GLY A 286 19.87 -14.72 6.81
C GLY A 286 19.31 -13.79 7.89
N GLY A 287 18.57 -12.78 7.52
CA GLY A 287 17.90 -11.90 8.49
C GLY A 287 16.83 -12.62 9.30
N ASP A 288 16.73 -12.29 10.57
CA ASP A 288 15.77 -12.90 11.48
C ASP A 288 14.32 -12.42 11.22
N PRO A 289 13.33 -13.34 11.16
CA PRO A 289 11.93 -13.00 10.91
C PRO A 289 11.29 -12.07 11.96
N PHE A 290 11.66 -12.20 13.22
CA PHE A 290 11.11 -11.35 14.29
C PHE A 290 11.64 -9.91 14.16
N THR A 291 12.92 -9.76 13.86
CA THR A 291 13.52 -8.47 13.54
C THR A 291 12.89 -7.86 12.29
N LEU A 292 12.64 -8.67 11.23
CA LEU A 292 11.94 -8.20 10.03
C LEU A 292 10.54 -7.65 10.36
N ARG A 293 9.79 -8.31 11.26
CA ARG A 293 8.49 -7.81 11.72
C ARG A 293 8.59 -6.41 12.32
N ILE A 294 9.60 -6.19 13.16
CA ILE A 294 9.85 -4.89 13.80
C ILE A 294 10.22 -3.84 12.74
N LEU A 295 11.19 -4.13 11.87
CA LEU A 295 11.65 -3.24 10.81
C LEU A 295 10.50 -2.83 9.87
N LEU A 296 9.62 -3.76 9.54
CA LEU A 296 8.47 -3.47 8.70
C LEU A 296 7.30 -2.84 9.47
N GLY A 297 7.26 -2.93 10.79
CA GLY A 297 6.14 -2.46 11.61
C GLY A 297 4.86 -3.23 11.30
N HIS A 298 4.95 -4.57 11.25
CA HIS A 298 3.79 -5.46 11.15
C HIS A 298 3.20 -5.70 12.54
N SER A 299 1.86 -5.63 12.65
CA SER A 299 1.15 -5.91 13.90
C SER A 299 1.18 -7.39 14.25
N ASP A 300 1.19 -8.25 13.24
CA ASP A 300 1.14 -9.70 13.35
C ASP A 300 2.21 -10.39 12.49
N LEU A 301 2.34 -11.70 12.66
CA LEU A 301 3.32 -12.53 11.95
C LEU A 301 2.80 -13.04 10.59
N GLU A 302 1.49 -12.97 10.31
CA GLU A 302 0.90 -13.55 9.09
C GLU A 302 1.65 -13.11 7.80
N MET A 303 1.97 -11.82 7.71
CA MET A 303 2.69 -11.31 6.54
C MET A 303 4.14 -11.80 6.48
N VAL A 304 4.80 -11.98 7.64
CA VAL A 304 6.18 -12.51 7.70
C VAL A 304 6.18 -14.00 7.35
N GLU A 305 5.19 -14.76 7.79
CA GLU A 305 5.01 -16.17 7.44
C GLU A 305 4.86 -16.36 5.91
N ARG A 306 4.17 -15.45 5.23
CA ARG A 306 4.09 -15.48 3.77
C ARG A 306 5.45 -15.28 3.10
N TYR A 307 6.30 -14.41 3.62
CA TYR A 307 7.67 -14.24 3.11
C TYR A 307 8.54 -15.46 3.42
N LEU A 308 8.38 -16.03 4.61
CA LEU A 308 9.07 -17.28 4.99
C LEU A 308 8.67 -18.45 4.08
N ALA A 309 7.40 -18.58 3.73
CA ALA A 309 6.94 -19.62 2.81
C ALA A 309 7.64 -19.53 1.44
N ILE A 310 7.88 -18.29 0.95
CA ILE A 310 8.61 -18.05 -0.31
C ILE A 310 10.08 -18.42 -0.17
N VAL A 311 10.71 -18.07 0.95
CA VAL A 311 12.14 -18.33 1.20
C VAL A 311 12.40 -19.80 1.55
N ARG A 312 11.42 -20.50 2.17
CA ARG A 312 11.51 -21.94 2.49
C ARG A 312 11.52 -22.83 1.25
N ALA A 313 11.07 -22.34 0.10
CA ALA A 313 11.28 -23.06 -1.16
C ALA A 313 12.78 -23.29 -1.47
N ASP A 314 13.68 -22.51 -0.83
CA ASP A 314 15.13 -22.64 -0.94
C ASP A 314 15.75 -23.44 0.26
N CYS A 315 14.97 -24.33 0.90
CA CYS A 315 15.40 -25.07 2.12
C CYS A 315 16.67 -25.89 1.95
N SER A 316 16.95 -26.41 0.75
CA SER A 316 18.18 -27.16 0.47
C SER A 316 19.45 -26.32 0.64
N ASP A 317 19.39 -25.06 0.22
CA ASP A 317 20.52 -24.13 0.38
C ASP A 317 20.67 -23.63 1.81
N ALA A 318 19.55 -23.48 2.53
CA ALA A 318 19.56 -23.16 3.94
C ALA A 318 20.17 -24.31 4.77
N HIS A 319 19.80 -25.56 4.47
CA HIS A 319 20.34 -26.73 5.14
C HIS A 319 21.84 -26.87 4.87
N ARG A 320 22.31 -26.74 3.62
CA ARG A 320 23.76 -26.79 3.29
C ARG A 320 24.58 -25.75 4.06
N ARG A 321 24.04 -24.56 4.30
CA ARG A 321 24.73 -23.51 5.08
C ARG A 321 24.72 -23.75 6.59
N ALA A 322 23.69 -24.44 7.08
CA ALA A 322 23.42 -24.62 8.51
C ALA A 322 23.57 -26.06 8.97
N SER A 323 24.06 -27.00 8.12
CA SER A 323 24.26 -28.40 8.47
C SER A 323 25.23 -28.54 9.67
N PRO A 324 24.79 -29.09 10.80
CA PRO A 324 25.67 -29.25 11.94
C PRO A 324 26.90 -30.11 11.62
N VAL A 325 26.70 -31.20 10.88
CA VAL A 325 27.78 -32.16 10.53
C VAL A 325 28.84 -31.48 9.68
N ASP A 326 28.40 -30.71 8.62
CA ASP A 326 29.35 -30.03 7.75
C ASP A 326 30.08 -28.89 8.46
N ASN A 327 29.35 -28.13 9.31
CA ASN A 327 29.94 -27.03 10.06
C ASN A 327 30.87 -27.48 11.18
N TRP A 328 30.60 -28.62 11.82
CA TRP A 328 31.45 -29.18 12.85
C TRP A 328 32.58 -30.04 12.29
N ARG A 329 32.60 -30.27 10.95
CA ARG A 329 33.61 -31.10 10.26
C ARG A 329 33.75 -32.49 10.87
N LEU A 330 32.59 -33.12 11.23
CA LEU A 330 32.52 -34.47 11.75
C LEU A 330 32.72 -35.51 10.66
#